data_e9fe08c7fbd70d815d1cf3c9cdcb385d
#
_entry.id   e9fe08c7fbd70d815d1cf3c9cdcb385d
#
_cell.length_a   1.000
_cell.length_b   1.000
_cell.length_c   1.000
_cell.angle_alpha   90.00
_cell.angle_beta   90.00
_cell.angle_gamma   90.00
#
_symmetry.space_group_name_H-M   'P 1'
#
loop_
_entity.id
_entity.type
_entity.pdbx_description
1 polymer ?
#
loop_
_entity_poly.entity_id
_entity_poly.type
_entity_poly.pdbx_seq_one_letter_code
_entity_poly.pdbx_strand_id
1 'polypeptide(L)'
;MLSNEQEQLLQQSQTAFDAYYDALGASLVNFVERLGIQPAHEVLTNAAEYLPYIDAAMRTIVIRDESWQWVKTMLGYFIGEYFVQGHAGCWYVETRAESPYFCRIMVGGFEHGMPVDAAIDPEALALEFLGQSAPRELAALITQAQARAA
;
A
#
# COMPACT_ATOMS: atom_id res chain seq x y z
N MET A 1 23.35 16.11 3.47
CA MET A 1 24.12 15.29 2.50
C MET A 1 24.14 13.83 2.93
N LEU A 2 23.87 12.93 2.02
CA LEU A 2 23.84 11.50 2.33
C LEU A 2 25.27 10.94 2.43
N SER A 3 25.48 10.00 3.36
CA SER A 3 26.71 9.20 3.39
C SER A 3 26.75 8.22 2.22
N ASN A 4 27.92 7.64 1.95
CA ASN A 4 28.05 6.63 0.88
C ASN A 4 27.12 5.43 1.13
N GLU A 5 27.00 4.98 2.38
CA GLU A 5 26.11 3.88 2.74
C GLU A 5 24.64 4.25 2.50
N GLN A 6 24.26 5.48 2.84
CA GLN A 6 22.90 5.97 2.63
C GLN A 6 22.61 6.08 1.13
N GLU A 7 23.56 6.56 0.32
CA GLU A 7 23.40 6.63 -1.13
C GLU A 7 23.19 5.24 -1.75
N GLN A 8 23.95 4.24 -1.28
CA GLN A 8 23.80 2.87 -1.74
C GLN A 8 22.44 2.29 -1.38
N LEU A 9 21.99 2.51 -0.14
CA LEU A 9 20.67 2.07 0.31
C LEU A 9 19.58 2.72 -0.52
N LEU A 10 19.67 4.02 -0.76
CA LEU A 10 18.69 4.74 -1.56
C LEU A 10 18.65 4.23 -3.00
N GLN A 11 19.81 3.98 -3.60
CA GLN A 11 19.87 3.44 -4.96
C GLN A 11 19.24 2.05 -5.04
N GLN A 12 19.52 1.18 -4.06
CA GLN A 12 18.89 -0.14 -3.98
C GLN A 12 17.37 -0.03 -3.84
N SER A 13 16.90 0.90 -3.01
CA SER A 13 15.47 1.13 -2.79
C SER A 13 14.79 1.65 -4.04
N GLN A 14 15.44 2.54 -4.79
CA GLN A 14 14.90 3.06 -6.04
C GLN A 14 14.82 1.98 -7.12
N THR A 15 15.83 1.10 -7.20
CA THR A 15 15.78 -0.04 -8.10
C THR A 15 14.64 -1.00 -7.73
N ALA A 16 14.49 -1.28 -6.44
CA ALA A 16 13.40 -2.12 -5.95
C ALA A 16 12.04 -1.46 -6.21
N PHE A 17 11.96 -0.14 -6.07
CA PHE A 17 10.74 0.61 -6.35
C PHE A 17 10.32 0.49 -7.82
N ASP A 18 11.27 0.63 -8.74
CA ASP A 18 10.96 0.52 -10.18
C ASP A 18 10.32 -0.83 -10.49
N ALA A 19 10.89 -1.92 -9.98
CA ALA A 19 10.34 -3.26 -10.16
C ALA A 19 8.97 -3.41 -9.48
N TYR A 20 8.82 -2.87 -8.28
CA TYR A 20 7.57 -2.89 -7.51
C TYR A 20 6.46 -2.16 -8.27
N TYR A 21 6.76 -0.96 -8.75
CA TYR A 21 5.78 -0.13 -9.44
C TYR A 21 5.40 -0.72 -10.80
N ASP A 22 6.37 -1.27 -11.54
CA ASP A 22 6.10 -1.91 -12.83
C ASP A 22 5.19 -3.13 -12.68
N ALA A 23 5.31 -3.86 -11.59
CA ALA A 23 4.51 -5.05 -11.34
C ALA A 23 3.11 -4.74 -10.78
N LEU A 24 2.85 -3.52 -10.33
CA LEU A 24 1.64 -3.16 -9.57
C LEU A 24 0.36 -3.52 -10.31
N GLY A 25 0.22 -3.06 -11.55
CA GLY A 25 -1.04 -3.21 -12.29
C GLY A 25 -1.47 -4.66 -12.44
N ALA A 26 -0.59 -5.48 -13.02
CA ALA A 26 -0.89 -6.88 -13.25
C ALA A 26 -1.05 -7.67 -11.95
N SER A 27 -0.22 -7.37 -10.96
CA SER A 27 -0.26 -8.06 -9.66
C SER A 27 -1.55 -7.77 -8.91
N LEU A 28 -1.94 -6.50 -8.85
CA LEU A 28 -3.15 -6.11 -8.13
C LEU A 28 -4.40 -6.70 -8.77
N VAL A 29 -4.49 -6.67 -10.09
CA VAL A 29 -5.60 -7.29 -10.83
C VAL A 29 -5.66 -8.79 -10.54
N ASN A 30 -4.51 -9.48 -10.59
CA ASN A 30 -4.44 -10.90 -10.27
C ASN A 30 -4.93 -11.20 -8.85
N PHE A 31 -4.53 -10.38 -7.89
CA PHE A 31 -4.96 -10.54 -6.50
C PHE A 31 -6.49 -10.44 -6.38
N VAL A 32 -7.07 -9.42 -6.99
CA VAL A 32 -8.53 -9.21 -6.97
C VAL A 32 -9.26 -10.37 -7.63
N GLU A 33 -8.74 -10.87 -8.76
CA GLU A 33 -9.29 -12.06 -9.42
C GLU A 33 -9.29 -13.27 -8.51
N ARG A 34 -8.20 -13.49 -7.80
CA ARG A 34 -8.05 -14.64 -6.88
C ARG A 34 -9.02 -14.55 -5.70
N LEU A 35 -9.44 -13.35 -5.33
CA LEU A 35 -10.48 -13.17 -4.30
C LEU A 35 -11.89 -13.39 -4.85
N GLY A 36 -12.03 -13.65 -6.16
CA GLY A 36 -13.33 -13.87 -6.78
C GLY A 36 -14.13 -12.62 -7.06
N ILE A 37 -13.47 -11.47 -7.10
CA ILE A 37 -14.14 -10.17 -7.31
C ILE A 37 -14.06 -9.81 -8.80
N GLN A 38 -15.19 -9.53 -9.43
CA GLN A 38 -15.30 -9.22 -10.85
C GLN A 38 -16.04 -7.91 -11.08
N PRO A 39 -15.66 -7.10 -12.08
CA PRO A 39 -14.45 -7.22 -12.91
C PRO A 39 -13.21 -6.78 -12.10
N ALA A 40 -12.11 -7.51 -12.22
CA ALA A 40 -10.92 -7.24 -11.40
C ALA A 40 -10.14 -6.02 -11.88
N HIS A 41 -10.06 -5.79 -13.19
CA HIS A 41 -9.20 -4.75 -13.78
C HIS A 41 -9.58 -3.33 -13.36
N GLU A 42 -10.84 -3.08 -13.02
CA GLU A 42 -11.30 -1.75 -12.63
C GLU A 42 -10.78 -1.30 -11.26
N VAL A 43 -10.15 -2.20 -10.50
CA VAL A 43 -9.47 -1.82 -9.25
C VAL A 43 -8.39 -0.76 -9.51
N LEU A 44 -7.82 -0.74 -10.71
CA LEU A 44 -6.77 0.21 -11.05
C LEU A 44 -7.29 1.65 -11.24
N THR A 45 -8.60 1.83 -11.34
CA THR A 45 -9.21 3.15 -11.47
C THR A 45 -10.29 3.43 -10.43
N ASN A 46 -10.79 2.41 -9.75
CA ASN A 46 -11.91 2.53 -8.81
C ASN A 46 -11.65 1.76 -7.51
N ALA A 47 -10.44 1.88 -6.96
CA ALA A 47 -10.04 1.12 -5.78
C ALA A 47 -11.02 1.27 -4.61
N ALA A 48 -11.57 2.47 -4.40
CA ALA A 48 -12.51 2.73 -3.31
C ALA A 48 -13.77 1.85 -3.39
N GLU A 49 -14.23 1.55 -4.59
CA GLU A 49 -15.40 0.70 -4.80
C GLU A 49 -15.11 -0.77 -4.45
N TYR A 50 -13.84 -1.17 -4.50
CA TYR A 50 -13.41 -2.54 -4.20
C TYR A 50 -13.18 -2.77 -2.72
N LEU A 51 -13.02 -1.70 -1.93
CA LEU A 51 -12.71 -1.82 -0.50
C LEU A 51 -13.72 -2.72 0.26
N PRO A 52 -15.04 -2.55 0.12
CA PRO A 52 -15.98 -3.41 0.86
C PRO A 52 -15.82 -4.89 0.51
N TYR A 53 -15.52 -5.21 -0.74
CA TYR A 53 -15.38 -6.59 -1.20
C TYR A 53 -14.08 -7.22 -0.74
N ILE A 54 -12.97 -6.46 -0.80
CA ILE A 54 -11.67 -6.94 -0.32
C ILE A 54 -11.70 -7.06 1.20
N ASP A 55 -12.30 -6.11 1.89
CA ASP A 55 -12.50 -6.15 3.34
C ASP A 55 -13.24 -7.44 3.74
N ALA A 56 -14.35 -7.72 3.07
CA ALA A 56 -15.13 -8.93 3.34
C ALA A 56 -14.32 -10.21 3.06
N ALA A 57 -13.60 -10.25 1.94
CA ALA A 57 -12.80 -11.40 1.55
C ALA A 57 -11.65 -11.68 2.53
N MET A 58 -11.05 -10.63 3.07
CA MET A 58 -9.87 -10.77 3.94
C MET A 58 -10.23 -10.87 5.43
N ARG A 59 -11.49 -10.70 5.79
CA ARG A 59 -11.92 -10.56 7.19
C ARG A 59 -11.54 -11.76 8.05
N THR A 60 -11.78 -12.96 7.56
CA THR A 60 -11.55 -14.21 8.30
C THR A 60 -10.62 -15.18 7.59
N ILE A 61 -9.96 -14.73 6.52
CA ILE A 61 -9.08 -15.61 5.73
C ILE A 61 -7.91 -16.10 6.58
N VAL A 62 -7.54 -17.36 6.39
CA VAL A 62 -6.34 -17.96 6.98
C VAL A 62 -5.22 -17.84 5.95
N ILE A 63 -4.14 -17.17 6.33
CA ILE A 63 -3.01 -16.92 5.44
C ILE A 63 -1.88 -17.89 5.82
N ARG A 64 -1.47 -18.74 4.88
CA ARG A 64 -0.37 -19.67 5.10
C ARG A 64 0.96 -18.95 5.08
N ASP A 65 1.94 -19.48 5.79
CA ASP A 65 3.27 -18.87 5.89
C ASP A 65 3.91 -18.66 4.51
N GLU A 66 3.76 -19.61 3.59
CA GLU A 66 4.32 -19.49 2.24
C GLU A 66 3.65 -18.42 1.39
N SER A 67 2.45 -17.98 1.75
CA SER A 67 1.71 -16.94 1.01
C SER A 67 1.80 -15.57 1.68
N TRP A 68 2.35 -15.50 2.89
CA TRP A 68 2.28 -14.30 3.73
C TRP A 68 2.92 -13.07 3.07
N GLN A 69 4.13 -13.25 2.52
CA GLN A 69 4.84 -12.15 1.84
C GLN A 69 4.06 -11.66 0.62
N TRP A 70 3.50 -12.57 -0.15
CA TRP A 70 2.71 -12.22 -1.32
C TRP A 70 1.47 -11.43 -0.93
N VAL A 71 0.72 -11.90 0.07
CA VAL A 71 -0.48 -11.22 0.55
C VAL A 71 -0.13 -9.83 1.07
N LYS A 72 0.95 -9.70 1.85
CA LYS A 72 1.42 -8.41 2.34
C LYS A 72 1.67 -7.43 1.19
N THR A 73 2.37 -7.88 0.16
CA THR A 73 2.67 -7.04 -1.00
C THR A 73 1.40 -6.63 -1.75
N MET A 74 0.48 -7.58 -1.95
CA MET A 74 -0.79 -7.30 -2.64
C MET A 74 -1.65 -6.31 -1.87
N LEU A 75 -1.77 -6.48 -0.56
CA LEU A 75 -2.48 -5.52 0.28
C LEU A 75 -1.81 -4.16 0.27
N GLY A 76 -0.48 -4.12 0.28
CA GLY A 76 0.26 -2.86 0.16
C GLY A 76 -0.08 -2.13 -1.14
N TYR A 77 -0.12 -2.83 -2.26
CA TYR A 77 -0.53 -2.26 -3.54
C TYR A 77 -1.96 -1.69 -3.46
N PHE A 78 -2.89 -2.47 -2.92
CA PHE A 78 -4.28 -2.02 -2.82
C PHE A 78 -4.41 -0.78 -1.94
N ILE A 79 -3.80 -0.81 -0.75
CA ILE A 79 -3.87 0.31 0.18
C ILE A 79 -3.28 1.56 -0.46
N GLY A 80 -2.11 1.42 -1.09
CA GLY A 80 -1.48 2.54 -1.78
C GLY A 80 -2.34 3.12 -2.89
N GLU A 81 -2.89 2.26 -3.75
CA GLU A 81 -3.76 2.72 -4.84
C GLU A 81 -5.05 3.35 -4.32
N TYR A 82 -5.57 2.87 -3.21
CA TYR A 82 -6.73 3.49 -2.57
C TYR A 82 -6.46 4.98 -2.29
N PHE A 83 -5.31 5.28 -1.71
CA PHE A 83 -4.94 6.67 -1.39
C PHE A 83 -4.53 7.46 -2.63
N VAL A 84 -3.82 6.85 -3.58
CA VAL A 84 -3.44 7.51 -4.84
C VAL A 84 -4.69 7.96 -5.59
N GLN A 85 -5.66 7.08 -5.75
CA GLN A 85 -6.87 7.39 -6.51
C GLN A 85 -7.81 8.32 -5.74
N GLY A 86 -7.95 8.09 -4.44
CA GLY A 86 -8.91 8.84 -3.62
C GLY A 86 -8.50 10.27 -3.33
N HIS A 87 -7.21 10.56 -3.32
CA HIS A 87 -6.68 11.87 -2.89
C HIS A 87 -5.67 12.45 -3.87
N ALA A 88 -5.59 11.91 -5.09
CA ALA A 88 -4.65 12.35 -6.13
C ALA A 88 -3.21 12.38 -5.62
N GLY A 89 -2.78 11.28 -5.02
CA GLY A 89 -1.43 11.11 -4.51
C GLY A 89 -0.51 10.42 -5.51
N CYS A 90 0.74 10.25 -5.11
CA CYS A 90 1.77 9.59 -5.92
C CYS A 90 2.57 8.60 -5.08
N TRP A 91 2.98 7.51 -5.71
CA TRP A 91 3.98 6.60 -5.15
C TRP A 91 5.37 7.23 -5.26
N TYR A 92 6.20 7.04 -4.23
CA TYR A 92 7.57 7.53 -4.25
C TYR A 92 8.43 6.77 -3.24
N VAL A 93 9.76 6.93 -3.36
CA VAL A 93 10.72 6.47 -2.34
C VAL A 93 11.15 7.67 -1.53
N GLU A 94 11.12 7.58 -0.20
CA GLU A 94 11.57 8.66 0.66
C GLU A 94 13.08 8.82 0.56
N THR A 95 13.53 10.02 0.21
CA THR A 95 14.94 10.30 -0.05
C THR A 95 15.66 11.04 1.08
N ARG A 96 14.92 11.54 2.07
CA ARG A 96 15.50 12.33 3.15
C ARG A 96 16.03 11.41 4.25
N ALA A 97 17.32 11.50 4.52
CA ALA A 97 17.98 10.63 5.52
C ALA A 97 17.43 10.83 6.93
N GLU A 98 16.98 12.05 7.26
CA GLU A 98 16.43 12.38 8.57
C GLU A 98 14.99 11.89 8.76
N SER A 99 14.33 11.45 7.70
CA SER A 99 12.97 10.92 7.78
C SER A 99 12.99 9.52 8.40
N PRO A 100 12.02 9.18 9.27
CA PRO A 100 11.85 7.81 9.74
C PRO A 100 11.46 6.85 8.62
N TYR A 101 11.07 7.38 7.47
CA TYR A 101 10.65 6.59 6.29
C TYR A 101 11.74 6.50 5.23
N PHE A 102 12.97 6.90 5.54
CA PHE A 102 14.07 6.88 4.58
C PHE A 102 14.16 5.53 3.87
N CYS A 103 14.24 5.57 2.55
CA CYS A 103 14.29 4.40 1.65
C CYS A 103 13.01 3.57 1.59
N ARG A 104 11.93 3.99 2.23
CA ARG A 104 10.67 3.25 2.16
C ARG A 104 9.83 3.72 0.97
N ILE A 105 9.01 2.80 0.46
CA ILE A 105 8.05 3.08 -0.61
C ILE A 105 6.79 3.66 0.04
N MET A 106 6.48 4.90 -0.33
CA MET A 106 5.43 5.69 0.30
C MET A 106 4.42 6.18 -0.73
N VAL A 107 3.29 6.66 -0.25
CA VAL A 107 2.30 7.40 -1.05
C VAL A 107 2.09 8.75 -0.39
N GLY A 108 2.16 9.80 -1.17
CA GLY A 108 2.01 11.18 -0.66
C GLY A 108 1.78 12.17 -1.78
N GLY A 109 2.07 13.46 -1.52
CA GLY A 109 1.84 14.50 -2.49
C GLY A 109 0.37 14.69 -2.83
N PHE A 110 -0.51 14.53 -1.85
CA PHE A 110 -1.95 14.56 -2.05
C PHE A 110 -2.43 15.96 -2.47
N GLU A 111 -3.34 15.99 -3.43
CA GLU A 111 -3.91 17.24 -3.91
C GLU A 111 -5.20 17.61 -3.17
N HIS A 112 -5.91 16.64 -2.58
CA HIS A 112 -7.14 16.91 -1.85
C HIS A 112 -7.45 15.81 -0.83
N GLY A 113 -8.23 16.19 0.18
CA GLY A 113 -8.74 15.24 1.17
C GLY A 113 -7.74 14.77 2.22
N MET A 114 -6.46 15.12 2.06
CA MET A 114 -5.39 14.80 3.00
C MET A 114 -4.47 16.01 3.11
N PRO A 115 -3.77 16.20 4.26
CA PRO A 115 -2.76 17.26 4.34
C PRO A 115 -1.70 17.11 3.25
N VAL A 116 -1.24 18.23 2.70
CA VAL A 116 -0.32 18.25 1.56
C VAL A 116 1.01 17.55 1.88
N ASP A 117 1.43 17.57 3.14
CA ASP A 117 2.67 16.94 3.60
C ASP A 117 2.46 15.56 4.23
N ALA A 118 1.24 15.04 4.21
CA ALA A 118 0.95 13.72 4.73
C ALA A 118 1.59 12.65 3.86
N ALA A 119 2.00 11.55 4.51
CA ALA A 119 2.56 10.39 3.83
C ALA A 119 1.94 9.12 4.40
N ILE A 120 1.65 8.18 3.52
CA ILE A 120 1.14 6.86 3.89
C ILE A 120 2.21 5.83 3.57
N ASP A 121 2.41 4.89 4.49
CA ASP A 121 3.29 3.73 4.30
C ASP A 121 2.42 2.49 4.06
N PRO A 122 2.15 2.13 2.80
CA PRO A 122 1.22 1.02 2.53
C PRO A 122 1.68 -0.32 3.06
N GLU A 123 2.98 -0.60 3.03
CA GLU A 123 3.49 -1.86 3.56
C GLU A 123 3.30 -1.95 5.07
N ALA A 124 3.57 -0.86 5.79
CA ALA A 124 3.37 -0.83 7.24
C ALA A 124 1.90 -1.04 7.60
N LEU A 125 0.97 -0.47 6.82
CA LEU A 125 -0.46 -0.68 7.03
C LEU A 125 -0.87 -2.11 6.72
N ALA A 126 -0.31 -2.72 5.68
CA ALA A 126 -0.55 -4.12 5.37
C ALA A 126 -0.08 -5.03 6.50
N LEU A 127 1.10 -4.75 7.06
CA LEU A 127 1.63 -5.49 8.21
C LEU A 127 0.72 -5.33 9.45
N GLU A 128 0.27 -4.12 9.72
CA GLU A 128 -0.64 -3.86 10.84
C GLU A 128 -1.94 -4.66 10.68
N PHE A 129 -2.50 -4.68 9.46
CA PHE A 129 -3.71 -5.45 9.17
C PHE A 129 -3.49 -6.95 9.39
N LEU A 130 -2.39 -7.49 8.85
CA LEU A 130 -2.09 -8.92 8.96
C LEU A 130 -1.79 -9.33 10.40
N GLY A 131 -1.34 -8.41 11.24
CA GLY A 131 -1.09 -8.65 12.66
C GLY A 131 -2.35 -8.65 13.52
N GLN A 132 -3.50 -8.24 12.98
CA GLN A 132 -4.76 -8.26 13.74
C GLN A 132 -5.27 -9.68 13.89
N SER A 133 -5.99 -9.93 14.99
CA SER A 133 -6.75 -11.16 15.16
C SER A 133 -8.02 -11.11 14.30
N ALA A 134 -8.41 -12.25 13.74
CA ALA A 134 -9.66 -12.32 12.98
C ALA A 134 -10.87 -12.12 13.93
N PRO A 135 -11.93 -11.42 13.50
CA PRO A 135 -12.11 -10.81 12.19
C PRO A 135 -11.30 -9.52 12.03
N ARG A 136 -10.58 -9.43 10.91
CA ARG A 136 -9.82 -8.23 10.58
C ARG A 136 -10.71 -7.25 9.82
N GLU A 137 -10.47 -5.95 10.03
CA GLU A 137 -11.31 -4.92 9.41
C GLU A 137 -10.43 -3.94 8.63
N LEU A 138 -10.29 -4.18 7.33
CA LEU A 138 -9.46 -3.37 6.46
C LEU A 138 -9.99 -1.95 6.29
N ALA A 139 -11.30 -1.81 6.11
CA ALA A 139 -11.92 -0.48 5.97
C ALA A 139 -11.69 0.38 7.22
N ALA A 140 -11.81 -0.22 8.40
CA ALA A 140 -11.54 0.50 9.66
C ALA A 140 -10.08 0.92 9.77
N LEU A 141 -9.16 0.06 9.36
CA LEU A 141 -7.73 0.36 9.37
C LEU A 141 -7.42 1.56 8.47
N ILE A 142 -7.98 1.60 7.28
CA ILE A 142 -7.78 2.68 6.32
C ILE A 142 -8.36 3.99 6.88
N THR A 143 -9.54 3.95 7.47
CA THR A 143 -10.15 5.13 8.10
C THR A 143 -9.26 5.67 9.22
N GLN A 144 -8.72 4.79 10.05
CA GLN A 144 -7.80 5.18 11.13
C GLN A 144 -6.51 5.78 10.58
N ALA A 145 -5.98 5.23 9.49
CA ALA A 145 -4.77 5.75 8.84
C ALA A 145 -4.99 7.18 8.32
N GLN A 146 -6.16 7.44 7.72
CA GLN A 146 -6.52 8.79 7.27
C GLN A 146 -6.59 9.77 8.45
N ALA A 147 -7.20 9.36 9.55
CA ALA A 147 -7.34 10.21 10.73
C ALA A 147 -5.98 10.54 11.35
N ARG A 148 -5.07 9.56 11.41
CA ARG A 148 -3.71 9.76 11.96
C ARG A 148 -2.87 10.69 11.08
N ALA A 149 -3.09 10.68 9.78
CA ALA A 149 -2.36 11.53 8.84
C ALA A 149 -2.85 12.97 8.85
N ALA A 150 -4.09 13.20 9.27
CA ALA A 150 -4.67 14.55 9.39
C ALA A 150 -4.12 15.34 10.63
#